data_0841ce9dd30a28aad5d6792ff2889c97
#
_entry.id   0841ce9dd30a28aad5d6792ff2889c97
#
_cell.length_a   1.000
_cell.length_b   1.000
_cell.length_c   1.000
_cell.angle_alpha   90.00
_cell.angle_beta   90.00
_cell.angle_gamma   90.00
#
_symmetry.space_group_name_H-M   'P 1'
#
loop_
_entity.id
_entity.type
_entity.pdbx_description
1 polymer ?
#
loop_
_entity_poly.entity_id
_entity_poly.type
_entity_poly.pdbx_seq_one_letter_code
_entity_poly.pdbx_strand_id
1 'polypeptide(L)'
;MEFVDSNLPPFTTYEVPGGGCMFDRYVLNSCFDEADEFVSIAKMKNHGFMGITLTLKNLFGLPPMIPPEGRTRSYYHHLIRLSYVLPDLGMITRPCLNIVDALTGQWLREWGGEGRICNALIAGDHPVATDACGMKLMGHDPTDDWPTPPFKRDRNHLLIAARRGFGTVDVEGEIDFQSEVEAPLGEFDSEETDSPETVASWRRTTCDQGLLYLEEKKRLVDQYRGEFIYIQDGSVVWNGADPTHLGSRRKLSGDKKDSALWLKYVDPEEREGERFEVYDECLRLAS
;
A
#
# COMPACT_ATOMS: atom_id res chain seq x y z
N MET A 1 -13.20 3.08 -27.75
CA MET A 1 -12.51 2.93 -26.45
C MET A 1 -11.23 3.74 -26.55
N GLU A 2 -11.03 4.67 -25.66
CA GLU A 2 -9.82 5.49 -25.57
C GLU A 2 -8.87 4.83 -24.53
N PHE A 3 -7.58 4.90 -24.78
CA PHE A 3 -6.55 4.43 -23.84
C PHE A 3 -5.88 5.65 -23.22
N VAL A 4 -5.89 5.73 -21.89
CA VAL A 4 -5.24 6.79 -21.12
C VAL A 4 -4.08 6.19 -20.33
N ASP A 5 -2.86 6.68 -20.57
CA ASP A 5 -1.72 6.34 -19.73
C ASP A 5 -1.69 7.28 -18.50
N SER A 6 -2.08 6.75 -17.34
CA SER A 6 -2.12 7.51 -16.10
C SER A 6 -0.73 7.95 -15.57
N ASN A 7 0.36 7.48 -16.18
CA ASN A 7 1.71 7.97 -15.88
C ASN A 7 2.06 9.28 -16.60
N LEU A 8 1.26 9.70 -17.56
CA LEU A 8 1.46 10.92 -18.33
C LEU A 8 0.56 12.05 -17.83
N PRO A 9 0.96 13.33 -17.99
CA PRO A 9 0.09 14.46 -17.65
C PRO A 9 -1.16 14.47 -18.54
N PRO A 10 -2.23 15.17 -18.14
CA PRO A 10 -2.27 16.12 -17.02
C PRO A 10 -2.46 15.45 -15.65
N PHE A 11 -1.89 16.09 -14.61
CA PHE A 11 -2.02 15.63 -13.23
C PHE A 11 -2.79 16.64 -12.38
N THR A 12 -3.52 16.13 -11.39
CA THR A 12 -4.26 16.90 -10.40
C THR A 12 -3.95 16.37 -8.99
N THR A 13 -4.02 17.25 -8.00
CA THR A 13 -3.95 16.85 -6.59
C THR A 13 -5.33 16.54 -6.06
N TYR A 14 -5.52 15.32 -5.59
CA TYR A 14 -6.76 14.85 -4.99
C TYR A 14 -6.61 14.80 -3.47
N GLU A 15 -7.54 15.41 -2.76
CA GLU A 15 -7.64 15.30 -1.31
C GLU A 15 -8.38 14.02 -0.93
N VAL A 16 -7.92 13.34 0.13
CA VAL A 16 -8.61 12.17 0.67
C VAL A 16 -9.84 12.64 1.45
N PRO A 17 -11.06 12.20 1.09
CA PRO A 17 -12.28 12.62 1.77
C PRO A 17 -12.25 12.31 3.28
N GLY A 18 -12.39 13.34 4.10
CA GLY A 18 -12.33 13.21 5.56
C GLY A 18 -10.92 13.06 6.14
N GLY A 19 -9.89 13.30 5.32
CA GLY A 19 -8.47 13.11 5.66
C GLY A 19 -8.00 11.68 5.45
N GLY A 20 -6.73 11.51 5.14
CA GLY A 20 -6.17 10.20 4.78
C GLY A 20 -5.84 9.30 5.97
N CYS A 21 -5.59 8.04 5.67
CA CYS A 21 -4.99 7.07 6.59
C CYS A 21 -3.48 7.30 6.71
N MET A 22 -2.82 7.66 5.60
CA MET A 22 -1.38 7.95 5.55
C MET A 22 -1.07 9.38 5.12
N PHE A 23 -1.72 9.87 4.06
CA PHE A 23 -1.53 11.23 3.55
C PHE A 23 -2.87 11.89 3.27
N ASP A 24 -2.95 13.21 3.46
CA ASP A 24 -4.19 13.93 3.20
C ASP A 24 -4.47 14.11 1.69
N ARG A 25 -3.44 13.99 0.84
CA ARG A 25 -3.57 14.21 -0.60
C ARG A 25 -2.57 13.42 -1.44
N TYR A 26 -2.98 13.15 -2.68
CA TYR A 26 -2.19 12.44 -3.69
C TYR A 26 -2.25 13.14 -5.03
N VAL A 27 -1.16 13.04 -5.81
CA VAL A 27 -1.13 13.48 -7.20
C VAL A 27 -1.45 12.29 -8.10
N LEU A 28 -2.53 12.40 -8.85
CA LEU A 28 -2.97 11.38 -9.82
C LEU A 28 -3.21 12.03 -11.19
N ASN A 29 -3.44 11.21 -12.23
CA ASN A 29 -3.87 11.73 -13.53
C ASN A 29 -5.26 12.37 -13.39
N SER A 30 -5.48 13.49 -14.08
CA SER A 30 -6.75 14.23 -14.02
C SER A 30 -7.92 13.54 -14.75
N CYS A 31 -7.69 12.40 -15.42
CA CYS A 31 -8.79 11.67 -16.08
C CYS A 31 -9.90 11.23 -15.10
N PHE A 32 -9.62 11.17 -13.82
CA PHE A 32 -10.63 10.88 -12.80
C PHE A 32 -11.63 12.01 -12.58
N ASP A 33 -11.28 13.26 -12.94
CA ASP A 33 -12.21 14.41 -12.88
C ASP A 33 -13.26 14.35 -14.00
N GLU A 34 -12.95 13.64 -15.09
CA GLU A 34 -13.79 13.51 -16.28
C GLU A 34 -14.62 12.22 -16.28
N ALA A 35 -14.28 11.26 -15.41
CA ALA A 35 -14.94 9.97 -15.34
C ALA A 35 -16.23 10.05 -14.49
N ASP A 36 -17.36 9.63 -15.06
CA ASP A 36 -18.62 9.49 -14.33
C ASP A 36 -18.57 8.30 -13.36
N GLU A 37 -17.92 7.22 -13.77
CA GLU A 37 -17.83 5.96 -13.00
C GLU A 37 -16.44 5.34 -13.16
N PHE A 38 -15.96 4.69 -12.12
CA PHE A 38 -14.67 4.01 -12.11
C PHE A 38 -14.85 2.52 -11.81
N VAL A 39 -14.25 1.67 -12.65
CA VAL A 39 -14.27 0.21 -12.50
C VAL A 39 -12.84 -0.27 -12.24
N SER A 40 -12.64 -1.00 -11.14
CA SER A 40 -11.36 -1.66 -10.84
C SER A 40 -11.39 -3.11 -11.29
N ILE A 41 -10.49 -3.49 -12.19
CA ILE A 41 -10.32 -4.88 -12.64
C ILE A 41 -8.95 -5.37 -12.23
N ALA A 42 -8.91 -6.37 -11.35
CA ALA A 42 -7.68 -6.89 -10.77
C ALA A 42 -7.48 -8.37 -11.06
N LYS A 43 -6.24 -8.82 -11.02
CA LYS A 43 -5.87 -10.24 -11.04
C LYS A 43 -5.73 -10.77 -9.61
N MET A 44 -6.37 -11.89 -9.29
CA MET A 44 -6.19 -12.57 -8.00
C MET A 44 -4.76 -13.09 -7.86
N LYS A 45 -4.03 -12.60 -6.87
CA LYS A 45 -2.65 -13.04 -6.63
C LYS A 45 -2.17 -12.69 -5.22
N ASN A 46 -1.21 -13.48 -4.72
CA ASN A 46 -0.42 -13.08 -3.57
C ASN A 46 0.54 -11.94 -3.92
N HIS A 47 1.01 -11.30 -2.90
CA HIS A 47 1.99 -10.22 -2.98
C HIS A 47 3.02 -10.42 -1.87
N GLY A 48 4.30 -10.57 -2.22
CA GLY A 48 5.35 -10.83 -1.25
C GLY A 48 5.49 -9.73 -0.16
N PHE A 49 5.02 -8.52 -0.43
CA PHE A 49 5.06 -7.40 0.52
C PHE A 49 3.71 -7.19 1.24
N MET A 50 2.59 -7.20 0.52
CA MET A 50 1.26 -6.85 1.03
C MET A 50 0.35 -8.06 1.31
N GLY A 51 0.85 -9.27 1.16
CA GLY A 51 0.07 -10.51 1.32
C GLY A 51 -0.82 -10.82 0.13
N ILE A 52 -1.70 -9.91 -0.24
CA ILE A 52 -2.66 -10.07 -1.34
C ILE A 52 -2.60 -8.93 -2.35
N THR A 53 -2.97 -9.24 -3.59
CA THR A 53 -3.31 -8.26 -4.63
C THR A 53 -4.68 -8.58 -5.16
N LEU A 54 -5.61 -7.67 -4.94
CA LEU A 54 -6.99 -7.66 -5.40
C LEU A 54 -7.34 -6.24 -5.87
N THR A 55 -8.60 -5.82 -5.78
CA THR A 55 -9.07 -4.57 -6.40
C THR A 55 -8.53 -3.31 -5.69
N LEU A 56 -8.43 -3.31 -4.37
CA LEU A 56 -7.89 -2.17 -3.62
C LEU A 56 -6.39 -1.99 -3.87
N LYS A 57 -5.61 -3.08 -3.82
CA LYS A 57 -4.17 -3.03 -4.14
C LYS A 57 -3.91 -2.67 -5.60
N ASN A 58 -4.83 -2.99 -6.52
CA ASN A 58 -4.74 -2.62 -7.93
C ASN A 58 -4.67 -1.11 -8.13
N LEU A 59 -5.36 -0.33 -7.28
CA LEU A 59 -5.36 1.14 -7.31
C LEU A 59 -3.96 1.74 -7.08
N PHE A 60 -3.04 0.99 -6.52
CA PHE A 60 -1.64 1.42 -6.41
C PHE A 60 -0.96 1.64 -7.78
N GLY A 61 -1.59 1.20 -8.86
CA GLY A 61 -1.19 1.54 -10.22
C GLY A 61 -1.42 3.01 -10.60
N LEU A 62 -2.26 3.75 -9.86
CA LEU A 62 -2.70 5.10 -10.21
C LEU A 62 -1.68 6.21 -9.91
N PRO A 63 -0.95 6.21 -8.76
CA PRO A 63 0.11 7.17 -8.54
C PRO A 63 1.16 7.07 -9.65
N PRO A 64 1.51 8.18 -10.34
CA PRO A 64 2.40 8.16 -11.48
C PRO A 64 3.83 7.76 -11.08
N MET A 65 4.57 7.18 -12.04
CA MET A 65 5.96 6.82 -11.83
C MET A 65 6.89 8.04 -11.84
N ILE A 66 6.50 9.11 -12.53
CA ILE A 66 7.28 10.36 -12.66
C ILE A 66 6.32 11.54 -12.48
N PRO A 67 5.87 11.85 -11.24
CA PRO A 67 5.03 13.00 -11.00
C PRO A 67 5.87 14.29 -11.01
N PRO A 68 5.23 15.43 -11.28
CA PRO A 68 5.92 16.74 -11.30
C PRO A 68 6.57 17.11 -9.96
N GLU A 69 6.10 16.56 -8.85
CA GLU A 69 6.59 16.84 -7.50
C GLU A 69 7.56 15.77 -6.95
N GLY A 70 8.02 14.84 -7.78
CA GLY A 70 8.99 13.80 -7.39
C GLY A 70 8.48 12.69 -6.46
N ARG A 71 7.24 12.78 -5.95
CA ARG A 71 6.61 11.75 -5.11
C ARG A 71 6.04 10.63 -5.96
N THR A 72 6.94 9.79 -6.42
CA THR A 72 6.62 8.67 -7.30
C THR A 72 5.92 7.54 -6.54
N ARG A 73 5.37 6.59 -7.29
CA ARG A 73 4.84 5.33 -6.74
C ARG A 73 5.83 4.66 -5.79
N SER A 74 7.14 4.75 -6.06
CA SER A 74 8.18 4.19 -5.17
C SER A 74 8.33 4.93 -3.84
N TYR A 75 7.93 6.21 -3.75
CA TYR A 75 7.86 6.96 -2.49
C TYR A 75 6.80 6.38 -1.54
N TYR A 76 5.69 5.92 -2.09
CA TYR A 76 4.60 5.31 -1.32
C TYR A 76 4.84 3.82 -1.01
N HIS A 77 5.73 3.15 -1.76
CA HIS A 77 6.02 1.72 -1.58
C HIS A 77 7.06 1.48 -0.48
N HIS A 78 6.68 1.77 0.74
CA HIS A 78 7.49 1.55 1.94
C HIS A 78 6.73 0.77 2.99
N LEU A 79 7.49 0.03 3.80
CA LEU A 79 6.98 -0.68 4.96
C LEU A 79 6.23 0.29 5.88
N ILE A 80 5.13 -0.15 6.45
CA ILE A 80 4.14 0.64 7.18
C ILE A 80 3.31 1.52 6.24
N ARG A 81 3.93 2.35 5.42
CA ARG A 81 3.27 3.38 4.60
C ARG A 81 2.29 2.77 3.60
N LEU A 82 2.69 1.72 2.86
CA LEU A 82 1.88 1.19 1.77
C LEU A 82 0.51 0.67 2.22
N SER A 83 0.44 0.01 3.37
CA SER A 83 -0.82 -0.54 3.89
C SER A 83 -1.86 0.53 4.22
N TYR A 84 -1.43 1.78 4.51
CA TYR A 84 -2.30 2.92 4.76
C TYR A 84 -2.57 3.76 3.49
N VAL A 85 -1.65 3.74 2.52
CA VAL A 85 -1.84 4.41 1.21
C VAL A 85 -2.96 3.77 0.39
N LEU A 86 -3.11 2.46 0.46
CA LEU A 86 -4.13 1.75 -0.32
C LEU A 86 -5.57 2.17 0.04
N PRO A 87 -5.96 2.25 1.32
CA PRO A 87 -7.23 2.84 1.72
C PRO A 87 -7.43 4.27 1.21
N ASP A 88 -6.41 5.11 1.28
CA ASP A 88 -6.49 6.50 0.80
C ASP A 88 -6.85 6.56 -0.68
N LEU A 89 -6.17 5.76 -1.51
CA LEU A 89 -6.47 5.67 -2.94
C LEU A 89 -7.89 5.15 -3.20
N GLY A 90 -8.36 4.20 -2.40
CA GLY A 90 -9.73 3.70 -2.44
C GLY A 90 -10.75 4.79 -2.13
N MET A 91 -10.51 5.59 -1.08
CA MET A 91 -11.39 6.69 -0.68
C MET A 91 -11.43 7.83 -1.70
N ILE A 92 -10.33 8.08 -2.43
CA ILE A 92 -10.30 9.06 -3.53
C ILE A 92 -11.11 8.56 -4.72
N THR A 93 -10.82 7.35 -5.20
CA THR A 93 -11.32 6.86 -6.49
C THR A 93 -12.70 6.19 -6.43
N ARG A 94 -13.05 5.62 -5.29
CA ARG A 94 -14.35 4.97 -5.00
C ARG A 94 -14.89 4.12 -6.15
N PRO A 95 -14.20 3.04 -6.56
CA PRO A 95 -14.68 2.22 -7.67
C PRO A 95 -16.10 1.72 -7.41
N CYS A 96 -17.01 1.97 -8.36
CA CYS A 96 -18.41 1.54 -8.28
C CYS A 96 -18.62 0.07 -8.62
N LEU A 97 -17.66 -0.53 -9.35
CA LEU A 97 -17.63 -1.96 -9.68
C LEU A 97 -16.18 -2.45 -9.55
N ASN A 98 -16.04 -3.55 -8.83
CA ASN A 98 -14.75 -4.17 -8.52
C ASN A 98 -14.79 -5.61 -9.03
N ILE A 99 -13.89 -5.97 -9.95
CA ILE A 99 -13.83 -7.29 -10.56
C ILE A 99 -12.48 -7.91 -10.29
N VAL A 100 -12.48 -9.14 -9.78
CA VAL A 100 -11.26 -9.94 -9.61
C VAL A 100 -11.28 -11.10 -10.60
N ASP A 101 -10.36 -11.08 -11.55
CA ASP A 101 -10.09 -12.23 -12.41
C ASP A 101 -9.34 -13.30 -11.59
N ALA A 102 -10.07 -14.35 -11.23
CA ALA A 102 -9.60 -15.55 -10.58
C ALA A 102 -9.72 -16.79 -11.48
N LEU A 103 -9.77 -16.61 -12.82
CA LEU A 103 -9.71 -17.77 -13.73
C LEU A 103 -8.42 -18.56 -13.50
N THR A 104 -7.31 -17.85 -13.36
CA THR A 104 -6.04 -18.39 -12.89
C THR A 104 -5.50 -17.44 -11.82
N GLY A 105 -5.48 -17.85 -10.56
CA GLY A 105 -4.83 -17.12 -9.49
C GLY A 105 -3.31 -17.31 -9.53
N GLN A 106 -2.56 -16.38 -8.98
CA GLN A 106 -1.11 -16.52 -8.80
C GLN A 106 -0.78 -16.54 -7.31
N TRP A 107 -0.03 -17.54 -6.86
CA TRP A 107 0.35 -17.67 -5.47
C TRP A 107 1.85 -17.41 -5.24
N LEU A 108 2.29 -17.31 -4.00
CA LEU A 108 3.61 -16.94 -3.49
C LEU A 108 3.90 -15.44 -3.62
N ARG A 109 3.98 -14.88 -4.83
CA ARG A 109 4.41 -13.50 -5.07
C ARG A 109 3.83 -12.94 -6.37
N GLU A 110 3.88 -11.62 -6.52
CA GLU A 110 3.30 -10.90 -7.65
C GLU A 110 4.11 -11.03 -8.96
N TRP A 111 5.41 -11.34 -8.86
CA TRP A 111 6.31 -11.52 -10.01
C TRP A 111 6.96 -12.90 -9.98
N GLY A 112 6.70 -13.70 -11.00
CA GLY A 112 7.28 -15.04 -11.10
C GLY A 112 6.76 -16.04 -10.07
N GLY A 113 5.59 -15.80 -9.49
CA GLY A 113 4.86 -16.78 -8.69
C GLY A 113 4.26 -17.87 -9.55
N GLU A 114 3.67 -18.88 -8.92
CA GLU A 114 3.07 -20.02 -9.59
C GLU A 114 1.59 -19.78 -9.92
N GLY A 115 1.14 -20.22 -11.10
CA GLY A 115 -0.25 -20.14 -11.52
C GLY A 115 -1.09 -21.28 -10.95
N ARG A 116 -2.30 -20.95 -10.50
CA ARG A 116 -3.30 -21.94 -10.03
C ARG A 116 -4.63 -21.69 -10.73
N ILE A 117 -5.17 -22.71 -11.38
CA ILE A 117 -6.48 -22.63 -12.04
C ILE A 117 -7.56 -22.64 -10.97
N CYS A 118 -8.34 -21.57 -10.91
CA CYS A 118 -9.45 -21.41 -9.95
C CYS A 118 -10.81 -21.35 -10.64
N ASN A 119 -10.84 -20.99 -11.94
CA ASN A 119 -12.07 -20.90 -12.75
C ASN A 119 -13.17 -20.05 -12.10
N ALA A 120 -12.81 -18.97 -11.43
CA ALA A 120 -13.73 -18.09 -10.74
C ALA A 120 -13.59 -16.65 -11.22
N LEU A 121 -14.66 -15.88 -11.10
CA LEU A 121 -14.70 -14.43 -11.18
C LEU A 121 -15.38 -13.91 -9.90
N ILE A 122 -14.86 -12.82 -9.34
CA ILE A 122 -15.45 -12.17 -8.18
C ILE A 122 -15.84 -10.77 -8.62
N ALA A 123 -17.05 -10.33 -8.26
CA ALA A 123 -17.50 -8.98 -8.54
C ALA A 123 -18.26 -8.41 -7.34
N GLY A 124 -18.10 -7.12 -7.07
CA GLY A 124 -18.79 -6.44 -5.99
C GLY A 124 -18.81 -4.92 -6.21
N ASP A 125 -19.68 -4.26 -5.47
CA ASP A 125 -19.92 -2.81 -5.55
C ASP A 125 -18.98 -1.98 -4.66
N HIS A 126 -18.20 -2.65 -3.78
CA HIS A 126 -17.26 -1.97 -2.89
C HIS A 126 -15.90 -2.68 -2.85
N PRO A 127 -14.76 -1.97 -3.05
CA PRO A 127 -13.45 -2.63 -3.16
C PRO A 127 -13.05 -3.41 -1.91
N VAL A 128 -13.32 -2.90 -0.71
CA VAL A 128 -12.96 -3.58 0.55
C VAL A 128 -13.80 -4.86 0.73
N ALA A 129 -15.10 -4.79 0.50
CA ALA A 129 -15.99 -5.96 0.62
C ALA A 129 -15.67 -7.02 -0.44
N THR A 130 -15.44 -6.60 -1.69
CA THR A 130 -15.04 -7.51 -2.78
C THR A 130 -13.72 -8.22 -2.46
N ASP A 131 -12.75 -7.47 -1.95
CA ASP A 131 -11.43 -8.01 -1.59
C ASP A 131 -11.49 -8.90 -0.35
N ALA A 132 -12.37 -8.61 0.62
CA ALA A 132 -12.62 -9.48 1.78
C ALA A 132 -13.18 -10.85 1.34
N CYS A 133 -14.17 -10.86 0.42
CA CYS A 133 -14.68 -12.09 -0.18
C CYS A 133 -13.58 -12.82 -0.98
N GLY A 134 -12.78 -12.08 -1.74
CA GLY A 134 -11.64 -12.63 -2.47
C GLY A 134 -10.62 -13.28 -1.54
N MET A 135 -10.32 -12.64 -0.41
CA MET A 135 -9.40 -13.16 0.60
C MET A 135 -9.92 -14.46 1.24
N LYS A 136 -11.22 -14.54 1.53
CA LYS A 136 -11.86 -15.78 1.99
C LYS A 136 -11.74 -16.90 0.95
N LEU A 137 -11.95 -16.58 -0.33
CA LEU A 137 -11.76 -17.54 -1.43
C LEU A 137 -10.29 -17.96 -1.61
N MET A 138 -9.34 -17.13 -1.22
CA MET A 138 -7.91 -17.46 -1.16
C MET A 138 -7.53 -18.31 0.08
N GLY A 139 -8.45 -18.57 0.99
CA GLY A 139 -8.25 -19.43 2.17
C GLY A 139 -7.77 -18.66 3.41
N HIS A 140 -7.99 -17.36 3.47
CA HIS A 140 -7.61 -16.52 4.60
C HIS A 140 -8.83 -15.86 5.28
N ASP A 141 -8.69 -15.55 6.55
CA ASP A 141 -9.68 -14.76 7.28
C ASP A 141 -9.45 -13.25 6.99
N PRO A 142 -10.45 -12.54 6.45
CA PRO A 142 -10.30 -11.10 6.18
C PRO A 142 -10.06 -10.25 7.42
N THR A 143 -10.30 -10.78 8.62
CA THR A 143 -10.05 -10.12 9.90
C THR A 143 -8.62 -10.30 10.43
N ASP A 144 -7.83 -11.20 9.81
CA ASP A 144 -6.43 -11.40 10.15
C ASP A 144 -5.59 -10.16 9.81
N ASP A 145 -4.56 -9.92 10.60
CA ASP A 145 -3.63 -8.81 10.44
C ASP A 145 -2.19 -9.30 10.65
N TRP A 146 -1.19 -8.45 10.36
CA TRP A 146 0.19 -8.76 10.67
C TRP A 146 0.36 -9.19 12.15
N PRO A 147 1.12 -10.26 12.43
CA PRO A 147 1.96 -11.06 11.55
C PRO A 147 1.31 -12.35 10.99
N THR A 148 -0.02 -12.47 10.99
CA THR A 148 -0.72 -13.66 10.49
C THR A 148 -0.70 -13.72 8.96
N PRO A 149 -0.44 -14.91 8.33
CA PRO A 149 -0.55 -15.05 6.87
C PRO A 149 -1.92 -14.61 6.34
N PRO A 150 -1.98 -13.97 5.18
CA PRO A 150 -0.89 -13.69 4.23
C PRO A 150 -0.07 -12.43 4.56
N PHE A 151 -0.38 -11.71 5.66
CA PHE A 151 0.22 -10.43 6.04
C PHE A 151 1.53 -10.60 6.82
N LYS A 152 2.51 -11.28 6.21
CA LYS A 152 3.79 -11.60 6.87
C LYS A 152 4.73 -10.40 7.02
N ARG A 153 4.55 -9.34 6.23
CA ARG A 153 5.44 -8.17 6.22
C ARG A 153 4.77 -6.88 6.65
N ASP A 154 3.54 -6.64 6.24
CA ASP A 154 2.83 -5.42 6.56
C ASP A 154 1.38 -5.72 6.95
N ARG A 155 0.69 -4.69 7.40
CA ARG A 155 -0.67 -4.78 7.93
C ARG A 155 -1.70 -5.08 6.84
N ASN A 156 -2.83 -5.62 7.26
CA ASN A 156 -3.99 -5.79 6.42
C ASN A 156 -4.63 -4.43 6.07
N HIS A 157 -4.44 -4.01 4.83
CA HIS A 157 -4.97 -2.75 4.33
C HIS A 157 -6.52 -2.72 4.27
N LEU A 158 -7.18 -3.88 4.19
CA LEU A 158 -8.65 -3.97 4.24
C LEU A 158 -9.16 -3.61 5.65
N LEU A 159 -8.50 -4.12 6.70
CA LEU A 159 -8.82 -3.74 8.09
C LEU A 159 -8.59 -2.27 8.38
N ILE A 160 -7.52 -1.68 7.84
CA ILE A 160 -7.25 -0.24 7.97
C ILE A 160 -8.37 0.55 7.31
N ALA A 161 -8.79 0.17 6.10
CA ALA A 161 -9.90 0.79 5.39
C ALA A 161 -11.22 0.71 6.18
N ALA A 162 -11.56 -0.49 6.67
CA ALA A 162 -12.78 -0.73 7.45
C ALA A 162 -12.80 0.09 8.76
N ARG A 163 -11.69 0.14 9.50
CA ARG A 163 -11.55 0.97 10.72
C ARG A 163 -11.72 2.47 10.44
N ARG A 164 -11.42 2.91 9.23
CA ARG A 164 -11.63 4.29 8.78
C ARG A 164 -13.08 4.55 8.32
N GLY A 165 -13.94 3.54 8.32
CA GLY A 165 -15.31 3.62 7.84
C GLY A 165 -15.43 3.53 6.31
N PHE A 166 -14.40 3.04 5.63
CA PHE A 166 -14.41 2.79 4.20
C PHE A 166 -14.60 1.28 3.95
N GLY A 167 -15.86 0.86 3.91
CA GLY A 167 -16.28 -0.54 3.70
C GLY A 167 -16.19 -1.40 4.96
N THR A 168 -16.34 -2.71 4.77
CA THR A 168 -16.31 -3.72 5.84
C THR A 168 -15.56 -4.97 5.38
N VAL A 169 -15.00 -5.72 6.34
CA VAL A 169 -14.40 -7.04 6.14
C VAL A 169 -15.23 -8.16 6.73
N ASP A 170 -16.39 -7.85 7.32
CA ASP A 170 -17.30 -8.82 7.93
C ASP A 170 -18.13 -9.56 6.86
N VAL A 171 -17.52 -10.62 6.31
CA VAL A 171 -18.13 -11.45 5.24
C VAL A 171 -19.34 -12.23 5.74
N GLU A 172 -19.42 -12.53 7.03
CA GLU A 172 -20.51 -13.35 7.58
C GLU A 172 -21.71 -12.51 8.05
N GLY A 173 -21.48 -11.25 8.47
CA GLY A 173 -22.51 -10.43 9.10
C GLY A 173 -22.99 -9.25 8.25
N GLU A 174 -22.10 -8.61 7.51
CA GLU A 174 -22.42 -7.32 6.84
C GLU A 174 -22.37 -7.39 5.31
N ILE A 175 -21.68 -8.38 4.72
CA ILE A 175 -21.55 -8.49 3.26
C ILE A 175 -22.56 -9.52 2.72
N ASP A 176 -23.42 -9.11 1.80
CA ASP A 176 -24.26 -10.06 1.03
C ASP A 176 -23.38 -10.81 0.01
N PHE A 177 -22.76 -11.88 0.47
CA PHE A 177 -21.84 -12.69 -0.33
C PHE A 177 -22.54 -13.93 -0.89
N GLN A 178 -22.69 -13.97 -2.20
CA GLN A 178 -23.24 -15.12 -2.93
C GLN A 178 -22.12 -15.79 -3.74
N SER A 179 -21.96 -17.10 -3.60
CA SER A 179 -20.90 -17.86 -4.25
C SER A 179 -21.43 -19.15 -4.87
N GLU A 180 -21.01 -19.40 -6.11
CA GLU A 180 -21.20 -20.68 -6.81
C GLU A 180 -19.99 -21.62 -6.64
N VAL A 181 -18.94 -21.15 -5.95
CA VAL A 181 -17.73 -21.92 -5.68
C VAL A 181 -17.52 -22.08 -4.18
N GLU A 182 -16.92 -23.18 -3.79
CA GLU A 182 -16.56 -23.43 -2.39
C GLU A 182 -15.19 -22.82 -2.05
N ALA A 183 -15.09 -22.16 -0.92
CA ALA A 183 -13.82 -21.69 -0.36
C ALA A 183 -13.14 -22.82 0.44
N PRO A 184 -11.79 -22.90 0.41
CA PRO A 184 -10.88 -22.11 -0.41
C PRO A 184 -10.73 -22.63 -1.84
N LEU A 185 -10.46 -21.75 -2.79
CA LEU A 185 -10.06 -22.12 -4.17
C LEU A 185 -8.68 -22.77 -4.25
N GLY A 186 -7.97 -22.75 -3.14
CA GLY A 186 -6.65 -23.33 -2.94
C GLY A 186 -5.89 -22.57 -1.86
N GLU A 187 -4.69 -23.03 -1.52
CA GLU A 187 -3.80 -22.30 -0.62
C GLU A 187 -3.10 -21.18 -1.39
N PHE A 188 -3.34 -19.96 -0.97
CA PHE A 188 -2.71 -18.75 -1.50
C PHE A 188 -1.89 -18.07 -0.39
N ASP A 189 -0.73 -18.63 -0.05
CA ASP A 189 0.15 -18.02 0.92
C ASP A 189 1.24 -17.20 0.23
N SER A 190 1.58 -16.05 0.82
CA SER A 190 2.67 -15.21 0.32
C SER A 190 4.03 -15.83 0.64
N GLU A 191 5.00 -15.64 -0.27
CA GLU A 191 6.36 -16.14 -0.08
C GLU A 191 6.97 -15.57 1.21
N GLU A 192 7.60 -16.41 1.99
CA GLU A 192 8.40 -16.01 3.15
C GLU A 192 9.86 -15.84 2.73
N THR A 193 10.25 -14.59 2.54
CA THR A 193 11.62 -14.24 2.11
C THR A 193 12.52 -13.86 3.26
N ASP A 194 11.94 -13.49 4.41
CA ASP A 194 12.66 -12.98 5.58
C ASP A 194 12.02 -13.53 6.85
N SER A 195 12.82 -13.78 7.90
CA SER A 195 12.28 -14.30 9.15
C SER A 195 11.31 -13.30 9.83
N PRO A 196 10.33 -13.79 10.61
CA PRO A 196 9.42 -12.93 11.36
C PRO A 196 10.15 -11.90 12.25
N GLU A 197 11.27 -12.30 12.88
CA GLU A 197 12.07 -11.42 13.72
C GLU A 197 12.73 -10.30 12.92
N THR A 198 13.23 -10.62 11.71
CA THR A 198 13.82 -9.63 10.80
C THR A 198 12.74 -8.62 10.37
N VAL A 199 11.56 -9.08 10.01
CA VAL A 199 10.45 -8.21 9.63
C VAL A 199 10.02 -7.33 10.80
N ALA A 200 9.88 -7.89 11.99
CA ALA A 200 9.54 -7.13 13.21
C ALA A 200 10.58 -6.05 13.51
N SER A 201 11.88 -6.37 13.35
CA SER A 201 12.96 -5.39 13.47
C SER A 201 12.84 -4.26 12.44
N TRP A 202 12.59 -4.59 11.17
CA TRP A 202 12.41 -3.58 10.13
C TRP A 202 11.21 -2.68 10.39
N ARG A 203 10.09 -3.23 10.84
CA ARG A 203 8.90 -2.45 11.18
C ARG A 203 9.18 -1.47 12.31
N ARG A 204 9.85 -1.93 13.36
CA ARG A 204 10.25 -1.07 14.49
C ARG A 204 11.17 0.05 14.03
N THR A 205 12.26 -0.29 13.34
CA THR A 205 13.22 0.73 12.87
C THR A 205 12.58 1.71 11.87
N THR A 206 11.64 1.27 11.02
CA THR A 206 10.87 2.17 10.13
C THR A 206 10.05 3.17 10.94
N CYS A 207 9.35 2.71 11.98
CA CYS A 207 8.56 3.57 12.85
C CYS A 207 9.44 4.57 13.62
N ASP A 208 10.55 4.09 14.20
CA ASP A 208 11.52 4.94 14.91
C ASP A 208 12.06 6.07 14.01
N GLN A 209 12.33 5.78 12.73
CA GLN A 209 12.81 6.79 11.78
C GLN A 209 11.71 7.85 11.48
N GLY A 210 10.46 7.41 11.32
CA GLY A 210 9.34 8.33 11.11
C GLY A 210 9.14 9.28 12.29
N LEU A 211 9.18 8.76 13.52
CA LEU A 211 9.05 9.55 14.75
C LEU A 211 10.26 10.47 14.97
N LEU A 212 11.47 9.99 14.69
CA LEU A 212 12.68 10.80 14.75
C LEU A 212 12.60 12.00 13.80
N TYR A 213 12.09 11.78 12.56
CA TYR A 213 11.88 12.89 11.63
C TYR A 213 10.96 13.95 12.24
N LEU A 214 9.88 13.54 12.88
CA LEU A 214 8.93 14.47 13.51
C LEU A 214 9.60 15.27 14.65
N GLU A 215 10.40 14.63 15.49
CA GLU A 215 11.15 15.27 16.58
C GLU A 215 12.18 16.28 16.05
N GLU A 216 12.91 15.89 15.01
CA GLU A 216 13.98 16.71 14.43
C GLU A 216 13.54 17.59 13.24
N LYS A 217 12.25 17.67 12.97
CA LYS A 217 11.67 18.29 11.78
C LYS A 217 12.26 19.67 11.49
N LYS A 218 12.38 20.55 12.50
CA LYS A 218 12.92 21.90 12.31
C LYS A 218 14.34 21.86 11.74
N ARG A 219 15.22 21.07 12.32
CA ARG A 219 16.62 20.90 11.89
C ARG A 219 16.70 20.35 10.47
N LEU A 220 15.89 19.30 10.20
CA LEU A 220 15.90 18.63 8.89
C LEU A 220 15.34 19.52 7.79
N VAL A 221 14.30 20.32 8.06
CA VAL A 221 13.77 21.32 7.12
C VAL A 221 14.79 22.42 6.85
N ASP A 222 15.50 22.92 7.86
CA ASP A 222 16.52 23.94 7.68
C ASP A 222 17.69 23.43 6.80
N GLN A 223 18.01 22.14 6.86
CA GLN A 223 19.15 21.54 6.17
C GLN A 223 18.81 20.96 4.78
N TYR A 224 17.63 20.36 4.60
CA TYR A 224 17.27 19.53 3.44
C TYR A 224 15.98 19.99 2.74
N ARG A 225 15.57 21.23 2.90
CA ARG A 225 14.33 21.79 2.33
C ARG A 225 14.17 21.48 0.85
N GLY A 226 13.05 20.84 0.47
CA GLY A 226 12.72 20.52 -0.91
C GLY A 226 13.46 19.32 -1.48
N GLU A 227 14.17 18.56 -0.65
CA GLU A 227 14.89 17.36 -1.04
C GLU A 227 14.25 16.10 -0.44
N PHE A 228 14.54 14.98 -1.03
CA PHE A 228 14.33 13.67 -0.41
C PHE A 228 15.51 13.34 0.49
N ILE A 229 15.24 12.71 1.62
CA ILE A 229 16.25 12.16 2.53
C ILE A 229 15.98 10.68 2.78
N TYR A 230 17.05 9.89 2.90
CA TYR A 230 17.00 8.57 3.51
C TYR A 230 17.57 8.63 4.92
N ILE A 231 16.77 8.19 5.89
CA ILE A 231 17.21 8.05 7.28
C ILE A 231 17.45 6.57 7.57
N GLN A 232 18.56 6.28 8.25
CA GLN A 232 18.89 4.96 8.78
C GLN A 232 19.63 5.11 10.11
N ASP A 233 19.21 4.37 11.13
CA ASP A 233 19.80 4.41 12.48
C ASP A 233 19.97 5.84 13.02
N GLY A 234 18.94 6.66 12.87
CA GLY A 234 18.93 8.03 13.38
C GLY A 234 19.74 9.05 12.58
N SER A 235 20.28 8.68 11.42
CA SER A 235 21.11 9.55 10.62
C SER A 235 20.63 9.66 9.17
N VAL A 236 20.75 10.86 8.57
CA VAL A 236 20.54 11.03 7.15
C VAL A 236 21.73 10.42 6.40
N VAL A 237 21.49 9.32 5.68
CA VAL A 237 22.52 8.58 4.94
C VAL A 237 22.59 8.98 3.47
N TRP A 238 21.57 9.68 2.98
CA TRP A 238 21.52 10.24 1.64
C TRP A 238 20.49 11.38 1.57
N ASN A 239 20.72 12.35 0.68
CA ASN A 239 19.77 13.41 0.29
C ASN A 239 19.90 13.74 -1.19
N GLY A 240 18.84 14.25 -1.80
CA GLY A 240 18.83 14.68 -3.19
C GLY A 240 17.43 14.99 -3.72
N ALA A 241 17.38 15.57 -4.92
CA ALA A 241 16.12 15.99 -5.54
C ALA A 241 15.26 14.81 -6.03
N ASP A 242 15.86 13.67 -6.37
CA ASP A 242 15.17 12.51 -6.94
C ASP A 242 15.81 11.19 -6.49
N PRO A 243 15.09 10.37 -5.70
CA PRO A 243 15.58 9.08 -5.23
C PRO A 243 15.54 7.97 -6.31
N THR A 244 14.92 8.20 -7.46
CA THR A 244 14.77 7.18 -8.51
C THR A 244 16.09 6.79 -9.15
N HIS A 245 17.06 7.69 -9.15
CA HIS A 245 18.39 7.47 -9.72
C HIS A 245 19.37 6.73 -8.81
N LEU A 246 18.99 6.36 -7.59
CA LEU A 246 19.88 5.68 -6.64
C LEU A 246 20.29 4.25 -7.03
N GLY A 247 19.72 3.70 -8.07
CA GLY A 247 20.00 2.34 -8.58
C GLY A 247 19.65 1.23 -7.60
N SER A 248 20.27 1.17 -6.42
CA SER A 248 19.98 0.18 -5.38
C SER A 248 20.03 0.78 -3.99
N ARG A 249 18.90 0.76 -3.27
CA ARG A 249 18.81 1.15 -1.85
C ARG A 249 19.75 0.33 -0.96
N ARG A 250 20.02 -0.94 -1.33
CA ARG A 250 20.96 -1.82 -0.60
C ARG A 250 22.38 -1.27 -0.54
N LYS A 251 22.79 -0.42 -1.51
CA LYS A 251 24.09 0.23 -1.47
C LYS A 251 24.20 1.27 -0.37
N LEU A 252 23.09 1.93 -0.01
CA LEU A 252 23.05 2.90 1.08
C LEU A 252 23.14 2.21 2.45
N SER A 253 22.47 1.06 2.58
CA SER A 253 22.46 0.29 3.83
C SER A 253 23.83 -0.33 4.16
N GLY A 254 24.73 -0.52 3.18
CA GLY A 254 26.01 -1.20 3.39
C GLY A 254 25.82 -2.59 4.01
N ASP A 255 26.54 -2.86 5.10
CA ASP A 255 26.44 -4.11 5.86
C ASP A 255 25.26 -4.13 6.86
N LYS A 256 24.54 -3.03 7.03
CA LYS A 256 23.43 -2.88 7.98
C LYS A 256 22.10 -3.40 7.39
N LYS A 257 22.04 -4.68 7.05
CA LYS A 257 20.85 -5.30 6.43
C LYS A 257 19.64 -5.34 7.35
N ASP A 258 19.85 -5.26 8.67
CA ASP A 258 18.81 -5.41 9.69
C ASP A 258 18.16 -4.06 10.08
N SER A 259 18.64 -2.96 9.52
CA SER A 259 18.07 -1.64 9.74
C SER A 259 17.37 -1.13 8.48
N ALA A 260 16.09 -0.80 8.61
CA ALA A 260 15.30 -0.29 7.51
C ALA A 260 15.72 1.14 7.14
N LEU A 261 15.75 1.41 5.83
CA LEU A 261 15.85 2.77 5.29
C LEU A 261 14.46 3.40 5.24
N TRP A 262 14.31 4.60 5.76
CA TRP A 262 13.09 5.38 5.68
C TRP A 262 13.26 6.60 4.77
N LEU A 263 12.40 6.70 3.73
CA LEU A 263 12.44 7.78 2.76
C LEU A 263 11.44 8.86 3.12
N LYS A 264 11.87 10.12 3.13
CA LYS A 264 11.01 11.29 3.33
C LYS A 264 11.33 12.40 2.33
N TYR A 265 10.28 13.00 1.76
CA TYR A 265 10.37 14.30 1.10
C TYR A 265 10.24 15.39 2.16
N VAL A 266 11.23 16.27 2.24
CA VAL A 266 11.30 17.34 3.25
C VAL A 266 10.56 18.58 2.74
N ASP A 267 9.24 18.57 2.84
CA ASP A 267 8.39 19.73 2.54
C ASP A 267 8.21 20.58 3.80
N PRO A 268 8.66 21.85 3.81
CA PRO A 268 8.52 22.74 4.97
C PRO A 268 7.06 22.92 5.41
N GLU A 269 6.14 22.85 4.46
CA GLU A 269 4.71 23.06 4.68
C GLU A 269 3.95 21.76 4.93
N GLU A 270 4.63 20.58 4.80
CA GLU A 270 4.00 19.25 4.91
C GLU A 270 2.70 19.14 4.11
N ARG A 271 2.69 19.66 2.88
CA ARG A 271 1.48 19.75 2.04
C ARG A 271 0.84 18.40 1.74
N GLU A 272 1.59 17.31 1.83
CA GLU A 272 1.06 15.96 1.68
C GLU A 272 0.21 15.50 2.87
N GLY A 273 0.42 16.09 4.06
CA GLY A 273 -0.30 15.74 5.29
C GLY A 273 0.02 14.33 5.77
N GLU A 274 1.31 13.96 5.89
CA GLU A 274 1.71 12.63 6.41
C GLU A 274 1.28 12.45 7.86
N ARG A 275 0.69 11.29 8.16
CA ARG A 275 0.15 10.91 9.47
C ARG A 275 1.20 10.20 10.32
N PHE A 276 1.95 10.96 11.09
CA PHE A 276 3.03 10.39 11.92
C PHE A 276 2.53 9.54 13.08
N GLU A 277 1.28 9.74 13.53
CA GLU A 277 0.62 8.89 14.52
C GLU A 277 0.53 7.42 14.11
N VAL A 278 0.56 7.14 12.80
CA VAL A 278 0.60 5.77 12.25
C VAL A 278 1.85 5.04 12.72
N TYR A 279 2.99 5.71 12.79
CA TYR A 279 4.25 5.10 13.23
C TYR A 279 4.20 4.74 14.71
N ASP A 280 3.64 5.60 15.56
CA ASP A 280 3.45 5.32 16.99
C ASP A 280 2.44 4.18 17.22
N GLU A 281 1.34 4.15 16.47
CA GLU A 281 0.39 3.02 16.52
C GLU A 281 1.07 1.70 16.15
N CYS A 282 1.84 1.68 15.07
CA CYS A 282 2.53 0.48 14.61
C CYS A 282 3.61 -0.01 15.57
N LEU A 283 4.31 0.88 16.29
CA LEU A 283 5.22 0.49 17.35
C LEU A 283 4.53 -0.24 18.49
N ARG A 284 3.36 0.26 18.90
CA ARG A 284 2.56 -0.38 19.98
C ARG A 284 2.02 -1.75 19.58
N LEU A 285 1.77 -1.99 18.30
CA LEU A 285 1.35 -3.30 17.81
C LEU A 285 2.52 -4.29 17.67
N ALA A 286 3.75 -3.80 17.62
CA ALA A 286 4.96 -4.62 17.47
C ALA A 286 5.66 -4.92 18.82
N SER A 287 5.15 -4.40 19.93
CA SER A 287 5.61 -4.65 21.31
C SER A 287 4.81 -5.74 22.00
#